data_a591f77bd481f4cd15edc14fb9d222f2
#
_entry.id   a591f77bd481f4cd15edc14fb9d222f2
#
_cell.length_a   1.000
_cell.length_b   1.000
_cell.length_c   1.000
_cell.angle_alpha   90.00
_cell.angle_beta   90.00
_cell.angle_gamma   90.00
#
_symmetry.space_group_name_H-M   'P 1'
#
loop_
_entity.id
_entity.type
_entity.pdbx_description
1 polymer ?
#
loop_
_entity_poly.entity_id
_entity_poly.type
_entity_poly.pdbx_seq_one_letter_code
_entity_poly.pdbx_strand_id
1 'polypeptide(L)'
;MLSFSIEAAFNSKIVDYIVVSTDDDKIARIASDYTGVKVIHRPNHLSQDLTPTLPVLLHVLEQFPDEKKPEIIITLQPTSPLRTSGHIDDAIKLLTPEYDSCVSVCMVEHSPYKMFSVQEGMLVKLFPDANYGVPRQLLPPVYRENGAIYVTWTGTIIQKNSIWGDRTIPYIMDQDVSIDIDTISDIKLAEIFLNER
;
A
#
# COMPACT_ATOMS: atom_id res chain seq x y z
N MET A 1 6.74 11.53 -7.56
CA MET A 1 5.91 10.44 -6.97
C MET A 1 5.20 10.89 -5.71
N LEU A 2 5.88 11.44 -4.68
CA LEU A 2 5.24 11.89 -3.44
C LEU A 2 4.02 12.81 -3.66
N SER A 3 4.12 13.77 -4.59
CA SER A 3 3.04 14.72 -4.92
C SER A 3 1.73 14.03 -5.27
N PHE A 4 1.76 12.97 -6.08
CA PHE A 4 0.55 12.19 -6.43
C PHE A 4 -0.14 11.60 -5.19
N SER A 5 0.66 11.10 -4.23
CA SER A 5 0.10 10.55 -2.98
C SER A 5 -0.51 11.63 -2.10
N ILE A 6 0.16 12.79 -1.99
CA ILE A 6 -0.36 13.93 -1.23
C ILE A 6 -1.64 14.46 -1.88
N GLU A 7 -1.65 14.68 -3.19
CA GLU A 7 -2.81 15.19 -3.92
C GLU A 7 -4.00 14.23 -3.86
N ALA A 8 -3.76 12.91 -3.99
CA ALA A 8 -4.81 11.93 -3.83
C ALA A 8 -5.43 11.96 -2.41
N ALA A 9 -4.61 12.10 -1.37
CA ALA A 9 -5.08 12.22 0.00
C ALA A 9 -5.83 13.55 0.24
N PHE A 10 -5.33 14.67 -0.31
CA PHE A 10 -5.96 15.99 -0.22
C PHE A 10 -7.35 16.06 -0.85
N ASN A 11 -7.52 15.37 -1.98
CA ASN A 11 -8.79 15.33 -2.71
C ASN A 11 -9.76 14.28 -2.16
N SER A 12 -9.37 13.50 -1.15
CA SER A 12 -10.26 12.59 -0.43
C SER A 12 -11.32 13.40 0.34
N LYS A 13 -12.53 12.85 0.44
CA LYS A 13 -13.63 13.45 1.21
C LYS A 13 -13.68 12.97 2.66
N ILE A 14 -12.83 12.01 3.01
CA ILE A 14 -12.87 11.30 4.29
C ILE A 14 -11.57 11.50 5.09
N VAL A 15 -10.44 11.76 4.40
CA VAL A 15 -9.15 11.98 5.06
C VAL A 15 -9.12 13.35 5.72
N ASP A 16 -8.93 13.36 7.04
CA ASP A 16 -8.86 14.60 7.84
C ASP A 16 -7.44 15.14 7.98
N TYR A 17 -6.42 14.28 7.94
CA TYR A 17 -5.07 14.64 8.31
C TYR A 17 -4.02 13.92 7.46
N ILE A 18 -3.04 14.66 6.97
CA ILE A 18 -1.97 14.11 6.11
C ILE A 18 -0.63 14.25 6.82
N VAL A 19 0.08 13.14 6.92
CA VAL A 19 1.43 13.08 7.50
C VAL A 19 2.40 12.51 6.46
N VAL A 20 3.54 13.16 6.31
CA VAL A 20 4.69 12.63 5.58
C VAL A 20 5.80 12.34 6.57
N SER A 21 6.16 11.04 6.70
CA SER A 21 7.28 10.60 7.53
C SER A 21 8.49 10.34 6.64
N THR A 22 9.57 11.07 6.83
CA THR A 22 10.79 10.96 6.01
C THR A 22 12.01 11.36 6.80
N ASP A 23 13.18 10.80 6.46
CA ASP A 23 14.51 11.19 6.90
C ASP A 23 15.21 12.11 5.91
N ASP A 24 14.69 12.22 4.67
CA ASP A 24 15.28 13.02 3.59
C ASP A 24 14.77 14.47 3.63
N ASP A 25 15.70 15.43 3.75
CA ASP A 25 15.41 16.85 3.82
C ASP A 25 14.76 17.41 2.54
N LYS A 26 15.02 16.82 1.37
CA LYS A 26 14.40 17.27 0.12
C LYS A 26 12.94 16.82 0.06
N ILE A 27 12.67 15.59 0.48
CA ILE A 27 11.31 15.07 0.60
C ILE A 27 10.52 15.89 1.63
N ALA A 28 11.14 16.19 2.78
CA ALA A 28 10.55 17.02 3.83
C ALA A 28 10.17 18.42 3.32
N ARG A 29 11.05 19.07 2.54
CA ARG A 29 10.76 20.38 1.92
C ARG A 29 9.60 20.31 0.95
N ILE A 30 9.60 19.35 0.02
CA ILE A 30 8.50 19.16 -0.95
C ILE A 30 7.17 18.95 -0.20
N ALA A 31 7.15 18.14 0.85
CA ALA A 31 5.94 17.91 1.63
C ALA A 31 5.47 19.17 2.37
N SER A 32 6.41 20.00 2.84
CA SER A 32 6.12 21.25 3.56
C SER A 32 5.53 22.35 2.67
N ASP A 33 5.70 22.26 1.34
CA ASP A 33 5.08 23.17 0.37
C ASP A 33 3.54 22.97 0.29
N TYR A 34 3.04 21.82 0.77
CA TYR A 34 1.59 21.56 0.83
C TYR A 34 1.02 22.03 2.17
N THR A 35 0.20 23.09 2.14
CA THR A 35 -0.47 23.60 3.33
C THR A 35 -1.36 22.52 3.95
N GLY A 36 -1.19 22.23 5.25
CA GLY A 36 -1.96 21.22 5.99
C GLY A 36 -1.32 19.83 6.03
N VAL A 37 -0.16 19.64 5.38
CA VAL A 37 0.65 18.43 5.54
C VAL A 37 1.58 18.58 6.74
N LYS A 38 1.56 17.61 7.65
CA LYS A 38 2.53 17.51 8.74
C LYS A 38 3.71 16.67 8.33
N VAL A 39 4.91 17.24 8.40
CA VAL A 39 6.14 16.47 8.22
C VAL A 39 6.64 15.97 9.56
N ILE A 40 6.98 14.69 9.63
CA ILE A 40 7.61 14.03 10.78
C ILE A 40 8.97 13.51 10.33
N HIS A 41 10.04 14.02 10.95
CA HIS A 41 11.37 13.50 10.71
C HIS A 41 11.51 12.09 11.28
N ARG A 42 11.85 11.16 10.39
CA ARG A 42 12.03 9.75 10.71
C ARG A 42 13.46 9.54 11.23
N PRO A 43 13.65 8.89 12.39
CA PRO A 43 14.97 8.55 12.89
C PRO A 43 15.71 7.58 11.95
N ASN A 44 17.02 7.69 11.86
CA ASN A 44 17.86 6.89 10.95
C ASN A 44 17.68 5.37 11.11
N HIS A 45 17.42 4.89 12.33
CA HIS A 45 17.20 3.46 12.57
C HIS A 45 15.86 2.94 11.99
N LEU A 46 14.92 3.84 11.67
CA LEU A 46 13.66 3.54 10.99
C LEU A 46 13.69 3.86 9.49
N SER A 47 14.84 4.26 8.96
CA SER A 47 15.00 4.71 7.56
C SER A 47 15.96 3.80 6.77
N GLN A 48 16.18 2.58 7.26
CA GLN A 48 17.01 1.59 6.57
C GLN A 48 16.20 0.88 5.48
N ASP A 49 16.86 0.40 4.43
CA ASP A 49 16.22 -0.27 3.28
C ASP A 49 15.34 -1.46 3.68
N LEU A 50 15.68 -2.15 4.77
CA LEU A 50 14.95 -3.30 5.28
C LEU A 50 14.00 -2.96 6.43
N THR A 51 13.80 -1.69 6.75
CA THR A 51 12.89 -1.30 7.84
C THR A 51 11.43 -1.58 7.45
N PRO A 52 10.70 -2.42 8.21
CA PRO A 52 9.29 -2.67 7.95
C PRO A 52 8.44 -1.41 8.15
N THR A 53 7.28 -1.36 7.53
CA THR A 53 6.34 -0.22 7.63
C THR A 53 5.80 -0.04 9.05
N LEU A 54 5.53 -1.11 9.78
CA LEU A 54 4.89 -1.06 11.09
C LEU A 54 5.64 -0.20 12.13
N PRO A 55 6.97 -0.36 12.36
CA PRO A 55 7.73 0.52 13.25
C PRO A 55 7.65 2.00 12.86
N VAL A 56 7.57 2.31 11.57
CA VAL A 56 7.41 3.69 11.10
C VAL A 56 6.03 4.24 11.47
N LEU A 57 4.97 3.46 11.34
CA LEU A 57 3.62 3.87 11.75
C LEU A 57 3.52 4.07 13.26
N LEU A 58 4.13 3.19 14.05
CA LEU A 58 4.19 3.35 15.52
C LEU A 58 4.91 4.64 15.91
N HIS A 59 6.06 4.94 15.29
CA HIS A 59 6.77 6.21 15.50
C HIS A 59 5.91 7.43 15.13
N VAL A 60 5.14 7.35 14.03
CA VAL A 60 4.21 8.43 13.66
C VAL A 60 3.12 8.59 14.73
N LEU A 61 2.55 7.50 15.22
CA LEU A 61 1.51 7.53 16.25
C LEU A 61 2.00 8.09 17.59
N GLU A 62 3.27 7.89 17.95
CA GLU A 62 3.91 8.48 19.12
C GLU A 62 3.99 10.02 19.08
N GLN A 63 3.90 10.62 17.88
CA GLN A 63 3.89 12.09 17.73
C GLN A 63 2.51 12.72 17.96
N PHE A 64 1.51 11.92 18.33
CA PHE A 64 0.16 12.36 18.69
C PHE A 64 -0.11 12.06 20.17
N PRO A 65 -0.65 13.04 20.93
CA PRO A 65 -1.20 12.74 22.25
C PRO A 65 -2.27 11.65 22.17
N ASP A 66 -2.41 10.85 23.22
CA ASP A 66 -3.32 9.70 23.21
C ASP A 66 -4.77 10.06 22.84
N GLU A 67 -5.26 11.20 23.36
CA GLU A 67 -6.59 11.74 23.09
C GLU A 67 -6.76 12.29 21.65
N LYS A 68 -5.68 12.42 20.90
CA LYS A 68 -5.65 12.94 19.50
C LYS A 68 -5.14 11.91 18.48
N LYS A 69 -4.93 10.68 18.90
CA LYS A 69 -4.58 9.63 17.96
C LYS A 69 -5.73 9.41 16.98
N PRO A 70 -5.44 9.29 15.67
CA PRO A 70 -6.48 9.01 14.70
C PRO A 70 -7.11 7.64 14.98
N GLU A 71 -8.37 7.47 14.65
CA GLU A 71 -9.08 6.19 14.76
C GLU A 71 -8.58 5.20 13.71
N ILE A 72 -8.30 5.70 12.50
CA ILE A 72 -7.85 4.93 11.33
C ILE A 72 -6.56 5.53 10.80
N ILE A 73 -5.63 4.68 10.41
CA ILE A 73 -4.45 5.06 9.63
C ILE A 73 -4.58 4.54 8.21
N ILE A 74 -4.31 5.44 7.27
CA ILE A 74 -4.25 5.11 5.85
C ILE A 74 -2.80 5.25 5.41
N THR A 75 -2.17 4.13 5.08
CA THR A 75 -0.80 4.13 4.55
C THR A 75 -0.84 4.13 3.03
N LEU A 76 -0.21 5.14 2.44
CA LEU A 76 -0.13 5.35 0.99
C LEU A 76 1.33 5.30 0.57
N GLN A 77 1.72 4.28 -0.21
CA GLN A 77 3.08 4.21 -0.74
C GLN A 77 3.23 5.18 -1.93
N PRO A 78 4.31 5.99 -1.98
CA PRO A 78 4.54 6.92 -3.09
C PRO A 78 4.78 6.24 -4.43
N THR A 79 5.14 4.96 -4.43
CA THR A 79 5.41 4.14 -5.61
C THR A 79 4.16 3.78 -6.42
N SER A 80 2.95 4.10 -5.91
CA SER A 80 1.65 3.86 -6.59
C SER A 80 1.03 5.18 -7.05
N PRO A 81 1.52 5.82 -8.12
CA PRO A 81 1.12 7.18 -8.53
C PRO A 81 -0.28 7.24 -9.16
N LEU A 82 -0.82 6.10 -9.60
CA LEU A 82 -2.12 6.05 -10.30
C LEU A 82 -3.32 5.92 -9.35
N ARG A 83 -3.08 5.82 -8.05
CA ARG A 83 -4.11 5.87 -7.03
C ARG A 83 -4.79 7.24 -6.99
N THR A 84 -6.12 7.24 -6.91
CA THR A 84 -6.95 8.45 -6.82
C THR A 84 -7.54 8.62 -5.41
N SER A 85 -8.09 9.80 -5.14
CA SER A 85 -8.89 10.05 -3.92
C SER A 85 -10.12 9.15 -3.83
N GLY A 86 -10.76 8.84 -4.96
CA GLY A 86 -11.89 7.91 -4.99
C GLY A 86 -11.51 6.52 -4.50
N HIS A 87 -10.35 6.00 -4.92
CA HIS A 87 -9.85 4.71 -4.42
C HIS A 87 -9.61 4.72 -2.90
N ILE A 88 -9.10 5.85 -2.37
CA ILE A 88 -8.88 6.01 -0.92
C ILE A 88 -10.22 5.99 -0.19
N ASP A 89 -11.19 6.81 -0.62
CA ASP A 89 -12.51 6.90 0.00
C ASP A 89 -13.25 5.56 -0.02
N ASP A 90 -13.15 4.81 -1.12
CA ASP A 90 -13.82 3.52 -1.26
C ASP A 90 -13.17 2.44 -0.40
N ALA A 91 -11.83 2.43 -0.28
CA ALA A 91 -11.13 1.52 0.63
C ALA A 91 -11.49 1.80 2.11
N ILE A 92 -11.60 3.09 2.50
CA ILE A 92 -12.00 3.47 3.86
C ILE A 92 -13.42 2.96 4.18
N LYS A 93 -14.38 3.12 3.25
CA LYS A 93 -15.77 2.67 3.43
C LYS A 93 -15.92 1.16 3.62
N LEU A 94 -14.98 0.36 3.09
CA LEU A 94 -14.97 -1.09 3.28
C LEU A 94 -14.52 -1.51 4.68
N LEU A 95 -13.77 -0.66 5.39
CA LEU A 95 -13.31 -0.96 6.73
C LEU A 95 -14.45 -0.78 7.74
N THR A 96 -15.16 -1.85 8.03
CA THR A 96 -16.17 -1.93 9.09
C THR A 96 -15.58 -2.54 10.36
N PRO A 97 -16.25 -2.44 11.53
CA PRO A 97 -15.77 -3.05 12.77
C PRO A 97 -15.58 -4.57 12.73
N GLU A 98 -16.09 -5.23 11.70
CA GLU A 98 -15.88 -6.67 11.49
C GLU A 98 -14.48 -7.02 10.99
N TYR A 99 -13.74 -6.06 10.43
CA TYR A 99 -12.42 -6.24 9.85
C TYR A 99 -11.38 -5.44 10.62
N ASP A 100 -10.16 -5.94 10.67
CA ASP A 100 -9.02 -5.27 11.29
C ASP A 100 -8.37 -4.26 10.35
N SER A 101 -8.44 -4.53 9.06
CA SER A 101 -7.86 -3.70 8.01
C SER A 101 -8.55 -3.90 6.67
N CYS A 102 -8.33 -2.95 5.75
CA CYS A 102 -8.64 -3.06 4.33
C CYS A 102 -7.36 -2.81 3.53
N VAL A 103 -7.03 -3.72 2.61
CA VAL A 103 -5.80 -3.63 1.82
C VAL A 103 -6.12 -3.69 0.34
N SER A 104 -5.53 -2.76 -0.43
CA SER A 104 -5.70 -2.74 -1.87
C SER A 104 -4.92 -3.87 -2.54
N VAL A 105 -5.60 -4.56 -3.44
CA VAL A 105 -5.08 -5.68 -4.21
C VAL A 105 -5.47 -5.55 -5.67
N CYS A 106 -4.72 -6.20 -6.56
CA CYS A 106 -5.11 -6.38 -7.94
C CYS A 106 -4.96 -7.84 -8.37
N MET A 107 -5.70 -8.24 -9.40
CA MET A 107 -5.57 -9.59 -9.97
C MET A 107 -4.17 -9.80 -10.51
N VAL A 108 -3.59 -10.98 -10.28
CA VAL A 108 -2.28 -11.31 -10.84
C VAL A 108 -2.35 -11.55 -12.33
N GLU A 109 -1.36 -11.06 -13.08
CA GLU A 109 -1.22 -11.34 -14.51
C GLU A 109 -0.86 -12.80 -14.76
N HIS A 110 0.00 -13.35 -13.91
CA HIS A 110 0.48 -14.71 -13.98
C HIS A 110 0.08 -15.47 -12.73
N SER A 111 -0.74 -16.50 -12.90
CA SER A 111 -1.22 -17.32 -11.79
C SER A 111 -0.06 -18.03 -11.07
N PRO A 112 0.04 -17.90 -9.74
CA PRO A 112 1.07 -18.59 -8.96
C PRO A 112 0.95 -20.11 -9.04
N TYR A 113 -0.20 -20.65 -9.41
CA TYR A 113 -0.40 -22.08 -9.67
C TYR A 113 0.38 -22.61 -10.88
N LYS A 114 1.04 -21.73 -11.64
CA LYS A 114 1.95 -22.08 -12.75
C LYS A 114 3.38 -21.61 -12.50
N MET A 115 3.72 -21.26 -11.27
CA MET A 115 5.05 -20.82 -10.89
C MET A 115 5.89 -21.97 -10.30
N PHE A 116 7.21 -21.82 -10.44
CA PHE A 116 8.20 -22.79 -9.98
C PHE A 116 9.31 -22.06 -9.22
N SER A 117 9.91 -22.74 -8.26
CA SER A 117 11.24 -22.42 -7.76
C SER A 117 12.31 -23.24 -8.52
N VAL A 118 13.56 -22.77 -8.48
CA VAL A 118 14.69 -23.54 -8.97
C VAL A 118 15.46 -24.07 -7.76
N GLN A 119 15.57 -25.39 -7.63
CA GLN A 119 16.33 -26.04 -6.56
C GLN A 119 17.28 -27.06 -7.20
N GLU A 120 18.56 -26.94 -6.93
CA GLU A 120 19.59 -27.84 -7.50
C GLU A 120 19.54 -27.98 -9.03
N GLY A 121 19.19 -26.88 -9.74
CA GLY A 121 19.07 -26.85 -11.20
C GLY A 121 17.76 -27.44 -11.76
N MET A 122 16.84 -27.87 -10.93
CA MET A 122 15.53 -28.42 -11.31
C MET A 122 14.38 -27.47 -10.99
N LEU A 123 13.31 -27.54 -11.80
CA LEU A 123 12.06 -26.83 -11.53
C LEU A 123 11.24 -27.58 -10.45
N VAL A 124 10.96 -26.90 -9.36
CA VAL A 124 10.11 -27.41 -8.28
C VAL A 124 8.83 -26.59 -8.23
N LYS A 125 7.68 -27.25 -8.26
CA LYS A 125 6.37 -26.61 -8.18
C LYS A 125 6.19 -25.88 -6.87
N LEU A 126 5.76 -24.59 -6.88
CA LEU A 126 5.42 -23.85 -5.67
C LEU A 126 4.17 -24.41 -4.97
N PHE A 127 3.22 -24.92 -5.74
CA PHE A 127 1.99 -25.55 -5.26
C PHE A 127 1.93 -26.99 -5.78
N PRO A 128 2.45 -27.98 -5.03
CA PRO A 128 2.55 -29.36 -5.48
C PRO A 128 1.23 -29.97 -5.94
N ASP A 129 0.14 -29.62 -5.25
CA ASP A 129 -1.21 -30.15 -5.52
C ASP A 129 -1.94 -29.41 -6.65
N ALA A 130 -1.36 -28.33 -7.18
CA ALA A 130 -1.96 -27.60 -8.29
C ALA A 130 -1.84 -28.38 -9.60
N ASN A 131 -2.93 -28.40 -10.37
CA ASN A 131 -2.93 -28.99 -11.70
C ASN A 131 -2.29 -28.03 -12.72
N TYR A 132 -1.01 -28.17 -12.97
CA TYR A 132 -0.23 -27.33 -13.90
C TYR A 132 -0.64 -27.48 -15.38
N GLY A 133 -1.37 -28.54 -15.73
CA GLY A 133 -1.91 -28.78 -17.08
C GLY A 133 -3.22 -28.04 -17.36
N VAL A 134 -3.85 -27.44 -16.37
CA VAL A 134 -5.13 -26.73 -16.52
C VAL A 134 -4.93 -25.43 -17.29
N PRO A 135 -5.78 -25.10 -18.29
CA PRO A 135 -5.81 -23.78 -18.93
C PRO A 135 -5.94 -22.65 -17.91
N ARG A 136 -5.26 -21.52 -18.15
CA ARG A 136 -5.23 -20.36 -17.23
C ARG A 136 -6.64 -19.89 -16.81
N GLN A 137 -7.58 -19.93 -17.74
CA GLN A 137 -8.96 -19.47 -17.53
C GLN A 137 -9.76 -20.34 -16.54
N LEU A 138 -9.29 -21.55 -16.26
CA LEU A 138 -9.92 -22.48 -15.31
C LEU A 138 -9.24 -22.48 -13.94
N LEU A 139 -8.18 -21.70 -13.77
CA LEU A 139 -7.54 -21.52 -12.46
C LEU A 139 -8.34 -20.53 -11.61
N PRO A 140 -8.36 -20.72 -10.28
CA PRO A 140 -9.02 -19.75 -9.40
C PRO A 140 -8.35 -18.38 -9.52
N PRO A 141 -9.12 -17.27 -9.37
CA PRO A 141 -8.58 -15.94 -9.35
C PRO A 141 -7.65 -15.78 -8.13
N VAL A 142 -6.51 -15.16 -8.35
CA VAL A 142 -5.52 -14.85 -7.32
C VAL A 142 -5.20 -13.38 -7.40
N TYR A 143 -5.04 -12.76 -6.23
CA TYR A 143 -4.74 -11.35 -6.10
C TYR A 143 -3.37 -11.16 -5.43
N ARG A 144 -2.69 -10.07 -5.78
CA ARG A 144 -1.51 -9.58 -5.08
C ARG A 144 -1.81 -8.23 -4.44
N GLU A 145 -1.18 -7.92 -3.34
CA GLU A 145 -1.12 -6.52 -2.90
C GLU A 145 -0.45 -5.66 -3.97
N ASN A 146 -0.94 -4.43 -4.13
CA ASN A 146 -0.45 -3.50 -5.15
C ASN A 146 0.25 -2.28 -4.54
N GLY A 147 0.48 -2.26 -3.21
CA GLY A 147 1.17 -1.18 -2.52
C GLY A 147 0.37 0.13 -2.40
N ALA A 148 -0.80 0.22 -3.01
CA ALA A 148 -1.46 1.51 -3.16
C ALA A 148 -2.11 2.03 -1.87
N ILE A 149 -2.88 1.19 -1.15
CA ILE A 149 -3.69 1.63 -0.01
C ILE A 149 -3.74 0.54 1.07
N TYR A 150 -3.38 0.90 2.29
CA TYR A 150 -3.60 0.11 3.49
C TYR A 150 -4.39 0.95 4.48
N VAL A 151 -5.60 0.53 4.83
CA VAL A 151 -6.48 1.18 5.80
C VAL A 151 -6.56 0.30 7.02
N THR A 152 -6.12 0.79 8.18
CA THR A 152 -6.00 -0.04 9.39
C THR A 152 -6.49 0.73 10.60
N TRP A 153 -7.27 0.09 11.47
CA TRP A 153 -7.61 0.67 12.77
C TRP A 153 -6.35 0.92 13.60
N THR A 154 -6.24 2.08 14.23
CA THR A 154 -5.12 2.37 15.14
C THR A 154 -5.01 1.33 16.26
N GLY A 155 -6.16 0.83 16.75
CA GLY A 155 -6.21 -0.27 17.70
C GLY A 155 -5.52 -1.55 17.20
N THR A 156 -5.69 -1.92 15.94
CA THR A 156 -5.02 -3.07 15.32
C THR A 156 -3.51 -2.87 15.31
N ILE A 157 -3.04 -1.68 14.90
CA ILE A 157 -1.62 -1.36 14.86
C ILE A 157 -0.99 -1.48 16.26
N ILE A 158 -1.63 -0.89 17.27
CA ILE A 158 -1.06 -0.83 18.63
C ILE A 158 -1.20 -2.16 19.37
N GLN A 159 -2.38 -2.79 19.32
CA GLN A 159 -2.69 -3.97 20.16
C GLN A 159 -2.25 -5.27 19.51
N LYS A 160 -2.41 -5.39 18.17
CA LYS A 160 -2.03 -6.61 17.43
C LYS A 160 -0.63 -6.52 16.83
N ASN A 161 0.03 -5.36 16.93
CA ASN A 161 1.35 -5.10 16.35
C ASN A 161 1.41 -5.50 14.86
N SER A 162 0.37 -5.12 14.11
CA SER A 162 0.17 -5.52 12.71
C SER A 162 -0.54 -4.42 11.93
N ILE A 163 -0.19 -4.28 10.65
CA ILE A 163 -0.94 -3.45 9.70
C ILE A 163 -2.09 -4.23 9.02
N TRP A 164 -2.11 -5.55 9.20
CA TRP A 164 -3.11 -6.44 8.61
C TRP A 164 -4.16 -6.88 9.62
N GLY A 165 -3.74 -7.26 10.83
CA GLY A 165 -4.58 -7.93 11.81
C GLY A 165 -4.89 -9.37 11.39
N ASP A 166 -6.00 -9.92 11.89
CA ASP A 166 -6.43 -11.29 11.62
C ASP A 166 -7.50 -11.37 10.52
N ARG A 167 -8.26 -10.27 10.34
CA ARG A 167 -9.40 -10.18 9.42
C ARG A 167 -9.22 -8.98 8.50
N THR A 168 -8.65 -9.22 7.33
CA THR A 168 -8.39 -8.20 6.30
C THR A 168 -9.39 -8.34 5.16
N ILE A 169 -10.09 -7.23 4.82
CA ILE A 169 -10.93 -7.16 3.63
C ILE A 169 -10.13 -6.62 2.44
N PRO A 170 -10.20 -7.23 1.23
CA PRO A 170 -9.52 -6.69 0.07
C PRO A 170 -10.32 -5.53 -0.56
N TYR A 171 -9.62 -4.47 -0.94
CA TYR A 171 -10.10 -3.49 -1.90
C TYR A 171 -9.51 -3.82 -3.27
N ILE A 172 -10.34 -4.34 -4.19
CA ILE A 172 -9.88 -4.79 -5.51
C ILE A 172 -9.78 -3.58 -6.44
N MET A 173 -8.58 -3.33 -6.95
CA MET A 173 -8.28 -2.29 -7.93
C MET A 173 -7.97 -2.91 -9.29
N ASP A 174 -8.25 -2.16 -10.36
CA ASP A 174 -7.89 -2.58 -11.71
C ASP A 174 -6.36 -2.62 -11.90
N GLN A 175 -5.88 -3.47 -12.80
CA GLN A 175 -4.45 -3.65 -13.06
C GLN A 175 -3.80 -2.35 -13.56
N ASP A 176 -4.50 -1.61 -14.42
CA ASP A 176 -4.01 -0.37 -15.05
C ASP A 176 -3.72 0.75 -14.05
N VAL A 177 -4.36 0.72 -12.89
CA VAL A 177 -4.12 1.69 -11.79
C VAL A 177 -3.30 1.10 -10.63
N SER A 178 -2.85 -0.15 -10.77
CA SER A 178 -2.11 -0.92 -9.77
C SER A 178 -0.62 -1.07 -10.10
N ILE A 179 -0.07 -0.08 -10.80
CA ILE A 179 1.38 -0.04 -11.10
C ILE A 179 2.10 0.39 -9.83
N ASP A 180 3.07 -0.42 -9.44
CA ASP A 180 4.04 -0.12 -8.38
C ASP A 180 5.40 0.17 -9.04
N ILE A 181 5.98 1.33 -8.74
CA ILE A 181 7.20 1.81 -9.40
C ILE A 181 8.43 1.29 -8.67
N ASP A 182 8.99 0.20 -9.19
CA ASP A 182 10.25 -0.37 -8.74
C ASP A 182 11.39 -0.11 -9.73
N THR A 183 11.06 0.06 -11.01
CA THR A 183 12.02 0.21 -12.10
C THR A 183 11.73 1.43 -12.97
N ILE A 184 12.72 1.80 -13.82
CA ILE A 184 12.54 2.87 -14.84
C ILE A 184 11.44 2.49 -15.84
N SER A 185 11.25 1.21 -16.11
CA SER A 185 10.20 0.74 -17.01
C SER A 185 8.81 1.00 -16.44
N ASP A 186 8.65 0.86 -15.12
CA ASP A 186 7.37 1.13 -14.44
C ASP A 186 7.03 2.62 -14.48
N ILE A 187 8.05 3.51 -14.39
CA ILE A 187 7.85 4.96 -14.57
C ILE A 187 7.25 5.25 -15.93
N LYS A 188 7.83 4.69 -17.01
CA LYS A 188 7.33 4.90 -18.37
C LYS A 188 5.90 4.39 -18.55
N LEU A 189 5.61 3.24 -17.94
CA LEU A 189 4.28 2.67 -17.98
C LEU A 189 3.27 3.55 -17.22
N ALA A 190 3.63 4.01 -16.04
CA ALA A 190 2.81 4.93 -15.26
C ALA A 190 2.56 6.26 -15.99
N GLU A 191 3.57 6.81 -16.70
CA GLU A 191 3.43 8.02 -17.51
C GLU A 191 2.42 7.86 -18.64
N ILE A 192 2.39 6.69 -19.31
CA ILE A 192 1.40 6.40 -20.37
C ILE A 192 -0.01 6.51 -19.78
N PHE A 193 -0.30 5.80 -18.68
CA PHE A 193 -1.62 5.82 -18.07
C PHE A 193 -2.00 7.18 -17.44
N LEU A 194 -1.02 7.97 -16.99
CA LEU A 194 -1.28 9.34 -16.52
C LEU A 194 -1.69 10.28 -17.65
N ASN A 195 -1.14 10.09 -18.86
CA ASN A 195 -1.44 10.92 -20.03
C ASN A 195 -2.76 10.53 -20.71
N GLU A 196 -3.32 9.37 -20.43
CA GLU A 196 -4.60 8.90 -20.97
C GLU A 196 -5.81 9.31 -20.09
N ARG A 197 -5.57 9.95 -18.93
CA ARG A 197 -6.57 10.46 -18.00
C ARG A 197 -6.92 11.92 -18.30
#